data_db1f4a892824f417159bce4898b8db9c
#
_entry.id   db1f4a892824f417159bce4898b8db9c
#
_cell.length_a   1.000
_cell.length_b   1.000
_cell.length_c   1.000
_cell.angle_alpha   90.00
_cell.angle_beta   90.00
_cell.angle_gamma   90.00
#
_symmetry.space_group_name_H-M   'P 1'
#
loop_
_entity.id
_entity.type
_entity.pdbx_description
1 polymer ?
#
loop_
_entity_poly.entity_id
_entity_poly.type
_entity_poly.pdbx_seq_one_letter_code
_entity_poly.pdbx_strand_id
1 'polypeptide(L)'
;ATLKLVEYGKAPNTKTVFIGGKNKGKNVTDVVIEGEGVTSIIDGQGARWWLARENGETFNPGAMIRFEQGKRFLLRNFKIQNTPGVNITISNSGKASHATIHDVTISEPSSEAGKGKASHNTDGISIWGPYVNIYNCNISNGDDNVVCDNDAQYIHVWNCDFGTGHGASIGSFTENIKHVWFDNITMNGTTAGIRMKTGQDVDKTTNKVTLRGGGEEDWKFTNFTMTNVKNPLSIDCFYDKNYNSDPAVDKANARALDSTTPTYNGIYLQNVKTTDVCDGNAIFLIGRPESHIKNVTLDNVQISAKKGIDIRFVDNLVFKNNSKITVSSGSIWLKKYDSTWTDECDATSTGSTVTDTKGPFTLNSKTLTDKTEGSFSNGFAISNEKGKTYDAGSGTNYIKYSANQYTIIIPDGIKIVKMDIEGKDNYSD
;
A
#
# COMPACT_ATOMS: atom_id res chain seq x y z
N ALA A 1 -14.60 6.23 33.16
CA ALA A 1 -14.67 7.69 32.93
C ALA A 1 -14.56 7.98 31.43
N THR A 2 -15.25 9.05 30.97
CA THR A 2 -15.16 9.48 29.56
C THR A 2 -14.71 10.94 29.51
N LEU A 3 -13.63 11.18 28.81
CA LEU A 3 -13.11 12.51 28.52
C LEU A 3 -13.47 12.87 27.07
N LYS A 4 -14.23 13.95 26.88
CA LYS A 4 -14.68 14.39 25.56
C LYS A 4 -13.95 15.64 25.11
N LEU A 5 -13.50 15.67 23.87
CA LEU A 5 -13.02 16.90 23.25
C LEU A 5 -14.18 17.80 22.80
N VAL A 6 -13.83 19.03 22.46
CA VAL A 6 -14.77 20.00 21.93
C VAL A 6 -15.15 19.64 20.50
N GLU A 7 -16.44 19.62 20.18
CA GLU A 7 -16.92 19.41 18.80
C GLU A 7 -16.45 20.54 17.86
N TYR A 8 -16.23 20.18 16.59
CA TYR A 8 -15.96 21.15 15.52
C TYR A 8 -17.00 22.28 15.49
N GLY A 9 -16.53 23.50 15.36
CA GLY A 9 -17.37 24.70 15.30
C GLY A 9 -17.85 25.24 16.64
N LYS A 10 -17.55 24.57 17.77
CA LYS A 10 -17.90 25.08 19.11
C LYS A 10 -16.75 25.80 19.82
N ALA A 11 -15.55 25.73 19.30
CA ALA A 11 -14.42 26.52 19.76
C ALA A 11 -13.66 27.12 18.59
N PRO A 12 -13.27 28.40 18.64
CA PRO A 12 -12.54 29.02 17.56
C PRO A 12 -11.13 28.43 17.47
N ASN A 13 -10.73 28.01 16.25
CA ASN A 13 -9.36 27.62 15.87
C ASN A 13 -8.72 26.52 16.72
N THR A 14 -9.46 25.53 17.16
CA THR A 14 -8.93 24.50 18.01
C THR A 14 -8.09 23.50 17.24
N LYS A 15 -6.78 23.59 17.48
CA LYS A 15 -5.91 22.42 17.43
C LYS A 15 -6.32 21.54 18.59
N THR A 16 -6.85 20.37 18.31
CA THR A 16 -7.25 19.41 19.35
C THR A 16 -6.05 18.68 19.89
N VAL A 17 -5.05 19.36 20.40
CA VAL A 17 -3.96 18.70 21.12
C VAL A 17 -4.43 18.49 22.53
N PHE A 18 -4.71 17.26 22.87
CA PHE A 18 -5.21 16.91 24.19
C PHE A 18 -4.09 16.87 25.24
N ILE A 19 -2.98 16.22 24.92
CA ILE A 19 -1.78 16.16 25.75
C ILE A 19 -0.61 16.45 24.84
N GLY A 20 -0.02 17.61 24.98
CA GLY A 20 1.09 18.02 24.13
C GLY A 20 2.35 18.26 24.91
N GLY A 21 3.43 17.59 24.52
CA GLY A 21 4.75 17.80 25.07
C GLY A 21 5.52 18.97 24.48
N LYS A 22 4.87 19.95 23.85
CA LYS A 22 5.55 21.18 23.40
C LYS A 22 5.52 22.24 24.47
N ASN A 23 6.33 22.08 25.46
CA ASN A 23 6.47 23.07 26.50
C ASN A 23 7.71 23.94 26.25
N LYS A 24 7.63 24.87 25.28
CA LYS A 24 8.62 25.96 25.03
C LYS A 24 10.08 25.57 25.32
N GLY A 25 10.56 24.45 24.74
CA GLY A 25 11.94 24.00 24.91
C GLY A 25 12.25 23.18 26.18
N LYS A 26 11.24 22.82 26.95
CA LYS A 26 11.44 21.90 28.11
C LYS A 26 11.01 20.48 27.72
N ASN A 27 11.87 19.52 28.01
CA ASN A 27 11.56 18.10 27.85
C ASN A 27 10.55 17.66 28.92
N VAL A 28 9.51 16.97 28.48
CA VAL A 28 8.56 16.27 29.34
C VAL A 28 9.10 14.86 29.60
N THR A 29 9.15 14.44 30.86
CA THR A 29 9.64 13.09 31.21
C THR A 29 8.73 12.40 32.20
N ASP A 30 8.76 11.07 32.18
CA ASP A 30 8.08 10.24 33.18
C ASP A 30 6.56 10.47 33.23
N VAL A 31 5.93 10.50 32.05
CA VAL A 31 4.48 10.72 31.95
C VAL A 31 3.76 9.38 31.82
N VAL A 32 2.77 9.20 32.67
CA VAL A 32 1.86 8.03 32.61
C VAL A 32 0.45 8.50 32.32
N ILE A 33 -0.15 7.89 31.28
CA ILE A 33 -1.58 7.99 30.99
C ILE A 33 -2.15 6.60 31.18
N GLU A 34 -3.00 6.45 32.17
CA GLU A 34 -3.56 5.15 32.56
C GLU A 34 -5.08 5.24 32.74
N GLY A 35 -5.77 4.26 32.22
CA GLY A 35 -7.19 4.04 32.46
C GLY A 35 -7.44 2.75 33.24
N GLU A 36 -8.72 2.40 33.39
CA GLU A 36 -9.19 1.18 34.03
C GLU A 36 -9.78 0.22 32.99
N GLY A 37 -9.09 0.11 31.83
CA GLY A 37 -9.55 -0.68 30.69
C GLY A 37 -10.41 0.12 29.70
N VAL A 38 -11.12 -0.56 28.82
CA VAL A 38 -11.91 0.01 27.70
C VAL A 38 -13.08 0.92 28.13
N THR A 39 -13.40 0.95 29.41
CA THR A 39 -14.41 1.87 29.98
C THR A 39 -13.85 3.25 30.30
N SER A 40 -12.53 3.40 30.28
CA SER A 40 -11.83 4.69 30.35
C SER A 40 -11.66 5.21 28.93
N ILE A 41 -12.47 6.18 28.53
CA ILE A 41 -12.61 6.60 27.13
C ILE A 41 -12.11 8.02 26.94
N ILE A 42 -11.32 8.23 25.89
CA ILE A 42 -11.01 9.53 25.31
C ILE A 42 -11.80 9.60 23.98
N ASP A 43 -12.81 10.48 23.92
CA ASP A 43 -13.68 10.64 22.76
C ASP A 43 -13.42 11.97 22.06
N GLY A 44 -12.90 11.88 20.84
CA GLY A 44 -12.55 13.03 20.02
C GLY A 44 -13.71 13.76 19.37
N GLN A 45 -14.94 13.20 19.43
CA GLN A 45 -16.11 13.78 18.80
C GLN A 45 -15.94 14.12 17.31
N GLY A 46 -15.24 13.24 16.57
CA GLY A 46 -14.72 13.45 15.22
C GLY A 46 -15.76 13.60 14.11
N ALA A 47 -16.99 13.14 14.29
CA ALA A 47 -17.99 13.06 13.21
C ALA A 47 -18.20 14.40 12.48
N ARG A 48 -18.25 15.52 13.19
CA ARG A 48 -18.37 16.86 12.57
C ARG A 48 -17.09 17.32 11.91
N TRP A 49 -15.93 16.90 12.41
CA TRP A 49 -14.64 17.17 11.80
C TRP A 49 -14.50 16.44 10.47
N TRP A 50 -14.90 15.18 10.42
CA TRP A 50 -14.86 14.38 9.19
C TRP A 50 -15.81 14.96 8.13
N LEU A 51 -17.03 15.31 8.52
CA LEU A 51 -17.99 15.95 7.62
C LEU A 51 -17.48 17.30 7.09
N ALA A 52 -16.87 18.12 7.93
CA ALA A 52 -16.28 19.38 7.51
C ALA A 52 -15.16 19.17 6.48
N ARG A 53 -14.29 18.17 6.69
CA ARG A 53 -13.26 17.79 5.71
C ARG A 53 -13.86 17.36 4.38
N GLU A 54 -14.89 16.52 4.39
CA GLU A 54 -15.60 16.10 3.17
C GLU A 54 -16.27 17.27 2.44
N ASN A 55 -16.67 18.30 3.15
CA ASN A 55 -17.20 19.53 2.59
C ASN A 55 -16.11 20.50 2.09
N GLY A 56 -14.85 20.10 2.13
CA GLY A 56 -13.73 20.90 1.64
C GLY A 56 -13.19 21.95 2.62
N GLU A 57 -13.59 21.90 3.87
CA GLU A 57 -13.05 22.79 4.89
C GLU A 57 -11.61 22.40 5.26
N THR A 58 -10.74 23.39 5.38
CA THR A 58 -9.33 23.18 5.73
C THR A 58 -9.10 23.41 7.21
N PHE A 59 -8.62 22.39 7.89
CA PHE A 59 -8.23 22.44 9.29
C PHE A 59 -7.15 21.40 9.60
N ASN A 60 -6.45 21.60 10.70
CA ASN A 60 -5.49 20.62 11.21
C ASN A 60 -5.84 20.30 12.68
N PRO A 61 -6.51 19.17 12.93
CA PRO A 61 -6.91 18.82 14.29
C PRO A 61 -5.72 18.45 15.19
N GLY A 62 -4.58 18.14 14.60
CA GLY A 62 -3.43 17.57 15.32
C GLY A 62 -3.68 16.13 15.74
N ALA A 63 -2.86 15.62 16.66
CA ALA A 63 -3.07 14.31 17.25
C ALA A 63 -3.81 14.43 18.59
N MET A 64 -4.57 13.39 18.94
CA MET A 64 -5.30 13.32 20.21
C MET A 64 -4.34 13.34 21.41
N ILE A 65 -3.31 12.49 21.33
CA ILE A 65 -2.21 12.47 22.28
C ILE A 65 -0.92 12.70 21.50
N ARG A 66 -0.11 13.66 21.93
CA ARG A 66 1.10 14.00 21.21
C ARG A 66 2.24 14.36 22.16
N PHE A 67 3.32 13.60 22.07
CA PHE A 67 4.58 13.91 22.74
C PHE A 67 5.61 14.38 21.71
N GLU A 68 5.85 15.67 21.62
CA GLU A 68 6.79 16.22 20.62
C GLU A 68 8.26 16.06 21.04
N GLN A 69 8.54 16.09 22.32
CA GLN A 69 9.90 15.95 22.86
C GLN A 69 9.88 15.45 24.31
N GLY A 70 10.96 14.82 24.69
CA GLY A 70 11.11 14.25 26.04
C GLY A 70 11.32 12.74 26.04
N LYS A 71 11.07 12.08 27.16
CA LYS A 71 11.31 10.63 27.26
C LYS A 71 10.55 9.95 28.39
N ARG A 72 10.38 8.64 28.23
CA ARG A 72 9.73 7.74 29.19
C ARG A 72 8.25 8.07 29.35
N PHE A 73 7.50 7.66 28.31
CA PHE A 73 6.05 7.76 28.26
C PHE A 73 5.44 6.37 28.41
N LEU A 74 4.44 6.26 29.27
CA LEU A 74 3.65 5.04 29.43
C LEU A 74 2.18 5.35 29.21
N LEU A 75 1.57 4.70 28.22
CA LEU A 75 0.15 4.80 27.88
C LEU A 75 -0.47 3.42 27.98
N ARG A 76 -1.51 3.25 28.83
CA ARG A 76 -2.11 1.93 29.02
C ARG A 76 -3.53 1.92 29.52
N ASN A 77 -4.23 0.81 29.25
CA ASN A 77 -5.54 0.49 29.84
C ASN A 77 -6.64 1.52 29.56
N PHE A 78 -6.75 2.03 28.33
CA PHE A 78 -7.84 2.94 27.94
C PHE A 78 -8.24 2.77 26.48
N LYS A 79 -9.34 3.41 26.13
CA LYS A 79 -9.86 3.47 24.76
C LYS A 79 -9.81 4.90 24.23
N ILE A 80 -9.38 5.06 22.97
CA ILE A 80 -9.56 6.27 22.17
C ILE A 80 -10.62 5.98 21.11
N GLN A 81 -11.51 6.93 20.86
CA GLN A 81 -12.49 6.80 19.78
C GLN A 81 -12.87 8.16 19.18
N ASN A 82 -13.38 8.11 17.95
CA ASN A 82 -13.90 9.27 17.23
C ASN A 82 -12.91 10.44 17.15
N THR A 83 -11.65 10.15 16.87
CA THR A 83 -10.59 11.17 16.78
C THR A 83 -10.72 11.97 15.49
N PRO A 84 -10.60 13.30 15.53
CA PRO A 84 -10.66 14.13 14.32
C PRO A 84 -9.50 13.91 13.34
N GLY A 85 -8.36 13.43 13.81
CA GLY A 85 -7.13 13.16 13.06
C GLY A 85 -6.34 12.05 13.73
N VAL A 86 -5.01 12.13 13.74
CA VAL A 86 -4.13 11.10 14.34
C VAL A 86 -4.48 10.84 15.81
N ASN A 87 -4.48 9.58 16.22
CA ASN A 87 -4.81 9.21 17.60
C ASN A 87 -3.63 9.47 18.55
N ILE A 88 -2.50 8.83 18.31
CA ILE A 88 -1.30 8.99 19.16
C ILE A 88 -0.10 9.32 18.29
N THR A 89 0.65 10.35 18.64
CA THR A 89 1.92 10.68 17.98
C THR A 89 3.04 10.68 19.00
N ILE A 90 4.09 9.89 18.75
CA ILE A 90 5.31 9.86 19.54
C ILE A 90 6.42 10.55 18.75
N SER A 91 6.92 11.62 19.31
CA SER A 91 8.02 12.43 18.82
C SER A 91 7.66 13.42 17.70
N ASN A 92 8.60 14.30 17.45
CA ASN A 92 8.71 15.16 16.29
C ASN A 92 10.21 15.26 15.97
N SER A 93 10.62 14.64 14.88
CA SER A 93 12.01 14.62 14.43
C SER A 93 12.98 14.11 15.54
N GLY A 94 12.76 12.92 16.05
CA GLY A 94 13.63 12.23 16.99
C GLY A 94 13.72 12.81 18.41
N LYS A 95 12.96 13.85 18.74
CA LYS A 95 13.09 14.57 20.02
C LYS A 95 12.38 13.93 21.20
N ALA A 96 11.45 13.01 20.97
CA ALA A 96 10.85 12.19 22.02
C ALA A 96 11.23 10.73 21.83
N SER A 97 11.41 10.02 22.94
CA SER A 97 11.89 8.63 22.91
C SER A 97 11.44 7.83 24.12
N HIS A 98 11.63 6.51 24.08
CA HIS A 98 11.32 5.59 25.16
C HIS A 98 9.84 5.65 25.56
N ALA A 99 8.96 5.36 24.59
CA ALA A 99 7.53 5.22 24.82
C ALA A 99 7.15 3.75 24.92
N THR A 100 6.22 3.44 25.83
CA THR A 100 5.56 2.14 25.91
C THR A 100 4.06 2.36 25.86
N ILE A 101 3.39 1.69 24.92
CA ILE A 101 1.95 1.77 24.71
C ILE A 101 1.40 0.35 24.74
N HIS A 102 0.50 0.05 25.67
CA HIS A 102 -0.04 -1.30 25.77
C HIS A 102 -1.46 -1.34 26.32
N ASP A 103 -2.18 -2.39 25.96
CA ASP A 103 -3.57 -2.56 26.39
C ASP A 103 -4.44 -1.33 26.05
N VAL A 104 -4.18 -0.72 24.88
CA VAL A 104 -4.92 0.42 24.35
C VAL A 104 -5.80 -0.02 23.20
N THR A 105 -7.06 0.42 23.22
CA THR A 105 -8.00 0.24 22.11
C THR A 105 -8.18 1.55 21.37
N ILE A 106 -7.97 1.55 20.05
CA ILE A 106 -8.29 2.66 19.15
C ILE A 106 -9.45 2.22 18.27
N SER A 107 -10.52 3.00 18.24
CA SER A 107 -11.77 2.62 17.57
C SER A 107 -12.35 3.76 16.76
N GLU A 108 -11.97 3.81 15.49
CA GLU A 108 -12.44 4.77 14.51
C GLU A 108 -13.20 4.06 13.39
N PRO A 109 -14.14 4.73 12.70
CA PRO A 109 -14.66 4.23 11.44
C PRO A 109 -13.58 4.05 10.38
N SER A 110 -13.84 3.21 9.38
CA SER A 110 -13.00 3.10 8.20
C SER A 110 -13.01 4.38 7.37
N SER A 111 -11.94 4.66 6.63
CA SER A 111 -11.91 5.72 5.60
C SER A 111 -12.85 5.43 4.42
N GLU A 112 -13.29 4.18 4.26
CA GLU A 112 -14.27 3.75 3.26
C GLU A 112 -15.72 3.80 3.79
N ALA A 113 -15.93 4.28 5.02
CA ALA A 113 -17.26 4.50 5.56
C ALA A 113 -18.02 5.53 4.72
N GLY A 114 -19.35 5.43 4.71
CA GLY A 114 -20.19 6.33 3.92
C GLY A 114 -20.02 7.82 4.28
N LYS A 115 -20.49 8.70 3.41
CA LYS A 115 -20.37 10.14 3.53
C LYS A 115 -20.74 10.65 4.94
N GLY A 116 -19.92 11.53 5.49
CA GLY A 116 -20.05 12.08 6.84
C GLY A 116 -19.62 11.15 7.96
N LYS A 117 -19.08 9.96 7.62
CA LYS A 117 -18.64 8.95 8.59
C LYS A 117 -17.19 8.50 8.38
N ALA A 118 -16.59 8.84 7.24
CA ALA A 118 -15.24 8.41 6.88
C ALA A 118 -14.18 9.16 7.70
N SER A 119 -13.38 8.42 8.43
CA SER A 119 -12.37 8.98 9.34
C SER A 119 -10.98 9.05 8.68
N HIS A 120 -10.83 9.82 7.61
CA HIS A 120 -9.55 9.97 6.94
C HIS A 120 -8.46 10.57 7.84
N ASN A 121 -7.21 10.13 7.66
CA ASN A 121 -6.03 10.56 8.43
C ASN A 121 -6.18 10.40 9.95
N THR A 122 -6.84 9.33 10.37
CA THR A 122 -6.95 8.95 11.78
C THR A 122 -5.97 7.85 12.12
N ASP A 123 -4.70 8.03 11.74
CA ASP A 123 -3.65 7.08 12.07
C ASP A 123 -3.74 6.65 13.53
N GLY A 124 -3.55 5.37 13.79
CA GLY A 124 -3.63 4.85 15.14
C GLY A 124 -2.47 5.33 15.98
N ILE A 125 -1.26 4.87 15.69
CA ILE A 125 -0.05 5.29 16.39
C ILE A 125 1.00 5.68 15.36
N SER A 126 1.40 6.94 15.35
CA SER A 126 2.41 7.52 14.47
C SER A 126 3.70 7.80 15.23
N ILE A 127 4.81 7.19 14.80
CA ILE A 127 6.08 7.14 15.49
C ILE A 127 7.12 7.93 14.70
N TRP A 128 7.70 8.96 15.31
CA TRP A 128 8.72 9.85 14.75
C TRP A 128 9.97 9.94 15.62
N GLY A 129 10.28 8.89 16.35
CA GLY A 129 11.43 8.86 17.24
C GLY A 129 11.74 7.46 17.76
N PRO A 130 12.87 7.31 18.43
CA PRO A 130 13.43 6.01 18.77
C PRO A 130 12.88 5.40 20.06
N TYR A 131 13.07 4.08 20.17
CA TYR A 131 12.79 3.27 21.37
C TYR A 131 11.32 3.28 21.76
N VAL A 132 10.47 2.76 20.89
CA VAL A 132 9.02 2.65 21.12
C VAL A 132 8.60 1.18 21.14
N ASN A 133 7.89 0.81 22.20
CA ASN A 133 7.28 -0.51 22.37
C ASN A 133 5.75 -0.38 22.34
N ILE A 134 5.09 -1.19 21.53
CA ILE A 134 3.62 -1.23 21.40
C ILE A 134 3.18 -2.68 21.47
N TYR A 135 2.29 -3.02 22.41
CA TYR A 135 1.81 -4.39 22.50
C TYR A 135 0.41 -4.53 23.09
N ASN A 136 -0.23 -5.66 22.83
CA ASN A 136 -1.59 -5.96 23.28
C ASN A 136 -2.60 -4.85 22.94
N CYS A 137 -2.44 -4.22 21.77
CA CYS A 137 -3.33 -3.14 21.32
C CYS A 137 -4.33 -3.65 20.29
N ASN A 138 -5.54 -3.11 20.33
CA ASN A 138 -6.57 -3.33 19.31
C ASN A 138 -6.82 -2.00 18.57
N ILE A 139 -6.51 -1.95 17.28
CA ILE A 139 -6.47 -0.71 16.52
C ILE A 139 -7.30 -0.84 15.24
N SER A 140 -8.42 -0.10 15.20
CA SER A 140 -9.26 0.08 14.01
C SER A 140 -9.39 1.56 13.73
N ASN A 141 -9.08 1.99 12.52
CA ASN A 141 -9.04 3.41 12.16
C ASN A 141 -9.24 3.63 10.66
N GLY A 142 -9.10 4.85 10.21
CA GLY A 142 -9.29 5.23 8.80
C GLY A 142 -7.98 5.58 8.08
N ASP A 143 -6.82 5.24 8.66
CA ASP A 143 -5.51 5.39 8.02
C ASP A 143 -4.53 4.32 8.54
N ASP A 144 -3.24 4.57 8.63
CA ASP A 144 -2.26 3.59 9.09
C ASP A 144 -2.56 3.13 10.54
N ASN A 145 -2.57 1.82 10.82
CA ASN A 145 -2.83 1.34 12.18
C ASN A 145 -1.65 1.68 13.10
N VAL A 146 -0.45 1.33 12.69
CA VAL A 146 0.81 1.80 13.28
C VAL A 146 1.74 2.20 12.15
N VAL A 147 2.28 3.39 12.21
CA VAL A 147 3.21 3.90 11.20
C VAL A 147 4.52 4.39 11.83
N CYS A 148 5.63 3.98 11.21
CA CYS A 148 6.97 4.47 11.52
C CYS A 148 7.38 5.49 10.46
N ASP A 149 7.65 6.70 10.89
CA ASP A 149 8.13 7.81 10.06
C ASP A 149 9.55 8.22 10.48
N ASN A 150 10.07 9.33 9.97
CA ASN A 150 11.44 9.80 10.18
C ASN A 150 11.92 9.63 11.64
N ASP A 151 13.14 9.17 11.79
CA ASP A 151 13.82 8.92 13.07
C ASP A 151 13.23 7.77 13.91
N ALA A 152 12.26 7.02 13.42
CA ALA A 152 11.76 5.82 14.09
C ALA A 152 12.83 4.73 14.09
N GLN A 153 13.43 4.48 15.23
CA GLN A 153 14.49 3.48 15.40
C GLN A 153 14.25 2.62 16.65
N TYR A 154 14.61 1.35 16.58
CA TYR A 154 14.41 0.41 17.68
C TYR A 154 12.93 0.36 18.10
N ILE A 155 12.09 0.06 17.13
CA ILE A 155 10.64 -0.03 17.30
C ILE A 155 10.25 -1.50 17.39
N HIS A 156 9.46 -1.85 18.40
CA HIS A 156 8.87 -3.18 18.52
C HIS A 156 7.36 -3.08 18.73
N VAL A 157 6.61 -3.70 17.83
CA VAL A 157 5.15 -3.79 17.86
C VAL A 157 4.76 -5.27 17.88
N TRP A 158 4.04 -5.72 18.93
CA TRP A 158 3.70 -7.14 18.98
C TRP A 158 2.38 -7.43 19.70
N ASN A 159 1.83 -8.61 19.41
CA ASN A 159 0.55 -9.07 19.98
C ASN A 159 -0.57 -8.04 19.76
N CYS A 160 -0.70 -7.49 18.57
CA CYS A 160 -1.71 -6.48 18.26
C CYS A 160 -2.71 -6.99 17.23
N ASP A 161 -3.96 -6.53 17.38
CA ASP A 161 -5.05 -6.77 16.44
C ASP A 161 -5.34 -5.48 15.67
N PHE A 162 -5.17 -5.52 14.34
CA PHE A 162 -5.50 -4.42 13.45
C PHE A 162 -6.83 -4.73 12.74
N GLY A 163 -7.83 -3.89 12.99
CA GLY A 163 -9.12 -3.94 12.31
C GLY A 163 -9.07 -3.18 10.98
N THR A 164 -10.01 -2.25 10.76
CA THR A 164 -9.91 -1.36 9.60
C THR A 164 -8.70 -0.44 9.68
N GLY A 165 -8.18 -0.01 8.54
CA GLY A 165 -7.00 0.86 8.44
C GLY A 165 -6.10 0.48 7.28
N HIS A 166 -4.86 0.97 7.29
CA HIS A 166 -3.89 0.73 6.23
C HIS A 166 -2.75 -0.24 6.66
N GLY A 167 -2.90 -0.93 7.78
CA GLY A 167 -1.99 -1.98 8.24
C GLY A 167 -0.74 -1.49 8.96
N ALA A 168 0.29 -2.35 8.94
CA ALA A 168 1.62 -2.07 9.49
C ALA A 168 2.41 -1.25 8.47
N SER A 169 2.66 0.01 8.79
CA SER A 169 3.16 0.98 7.81
C SER A 169 4.55 1.54 8.14
N ILE A 170 5.35 1.74 7.10
CA ILE A 170 6.61 2.47 7.13
C ILE A 170 6.49 3.66 6.17
N GLY A 171 6.72 4.85 6.68
CA GLY A 171 6.66 6.08 5.88
C GLY A 171 5.23 6.66 5.72
N SER A 172 5.13 7.70 4.96
CA SER A 172 5.91 8.14 3.77
C SER A 172 7.17 8.97 4.03
N PHE A 173 7.47 9.35 5.25
CA PHE A 173 8.71 10.05 5.60
C PHE A 173 9.68 9.00 6.16
N THR A 174 10.76 8.68 5.44
CA THR A 174 11.58 7.49 5.72
C THR A 174 13.04 7.81 5.99
N GLU A 175 13.34 9.05 6.35
CA GLU A 175 14.69 9.41 6.74
C GLU A 175 15.06 8.78 8.09
N ASN A 176 16.17 8.04 8.12
CA ASN A 176 16.76 7.49 9.36
C ASN A 176 15.84 6.50 10.12
N ILE A 177 15.07 5.66 9.40
CA ILE A 177 14.27 4.58 10.00
C ILE A 177 15.08 3.29 9.98
N LYS A 178 15.18 2.59 11.14
CA LYS A 178 15.87 1.30 11.23
C LYS A 178 15.51 0.50 12.46
N HIS A 179 15.82 -0.79 12.42
CA HIS A 179 15.54 -1.72 13.52
C HIS A 179 14.06 -1.69 13.91
N VAL A 180 13.19 -1.93 12.94
CA VAL A 180 11.73 -1.98 13.13
C VAL A 180 11.28 -3.43 13.08
N TRP A 181 10.58 -3.86 14.11
CA TRP A 181 10.03 -5.21 14.19
C TRP A 181 8.55 -5.19 14.55
N PHE A 182 7.74 -5.75 13.66
CA PHE A 182 6.34 -6.09 13.92
C PHE A 182 6.24 -7.61 14.09
N ASP A 183 5.68 -8.07 15.20
CA ASP A 183 5.57 -9.49 15.51
C ASP A 183 4.20 -9.89 16.05
N ASN A 184 3.70 -11.04 15.61
CA ASN A 184 2.42 -11.58 16.05
C ASN A 184 1.28 -10.55 15.89
N ILE A 185 1.00 -10.19 14.64
CA ILE A 185 -0.05 -9.24 14.27
C ILE A 185 -1.21 -9.98 13.58
N THR A 186 -2.40 -9.81 14.12
CA THR A 186 -3.64 -10.25 13.46
C THR A 186 -4.28 -9.07 12.74
N MET A 187 -4.71 -9.27 11.50
CA MET A 187 -5.38 -8.25 10.70
C MET A 187 -6.74 -8.74 10.22
N ASN A 188 -7.75 -7.84 10.30
CA ASN A 188 -9.05 -8.13 9.74
C ASN A 188 -9.71 -6.87 9.16
N GLY A 189 -9.67 -6.74 7.83
CA GLY A 189 -10.31 -5.64 7.11
C GLY A 189 -9.41 -4.44 6.84
N THR A 190 -8.08 -4.56 6.93
CA THR A 190 -7.15 -3.51 6.52
C THR A 190 -7.03 -3.44 5.00
N THR A 191 -6.80 -2.25 4.45
CA THR A 191 -6.57 -2.07 3.01
C THR A 191 -5.18 -2.54 2.58
N ALA A 192 -4.23 -2.59 3.51
CA ALA A 192 -2.94 -3.21 3.29
C ALA A 192 -2.53 -4.04 4.53
N GLY A 193 -1.69 -5.04 4.32
CA GLY A 193 -1.06 -5.79 5.39
C GLY A 193 0.22 -5.09 5.85
N ILE A 194 1.31 -5.39 5.15
CA ILE A 194 2.61 -4.72 5.32
C ILE A 194 2.72 -3.68 4.21
N ARG A 195 2.82 -2.41 4.61
CA ARG A 195 2.83 -1.28 3.70
C ARG A 195 4.04 -0.40 3.94
N MET A 196 4.94 -0.34 2.96
CA MET A 196 6.09 0.56 3.00
C MET A 196 5.98 1.55 1.86
N LYS A 197 6.06 2.83 2.16
CA LYS A 197 5.82 3.90 1.19
C LYS A 197 6.82 5.03 1.40
N THR A 198 7.36 5.55 0.31
CA THR A 198 8.29 6.67 0.31
C THR A 198 8.32 7.34 -1.06
N GLY A 199 8.94 8.48 -1.17
CA GLY A 199 9.05 9.22 -2.43
C GLY A 199 10.06 10.35 -2.37
N GLN A 200 10.20 11.05 -3.49
CA GLN A 200 10.97 12.29 -3.60
C GLN A 200 10.07 13.39 -4.17
N ASP A 201 9.50 14.21 -3.31
CA ASP A 201 8.75 15.39 -3.74
C ASP A 201 9.67 16.46 -4.30
N VAL A 202 9.31 17.01 -5.44
CA VAL A 202 9.94 18.23 -5.96
C VAL A 202 8.95 19.38 -5.82
N ASP A 203 9.30 20.36 -5.03
CA ASP A 203 8.57 21.62 -4.99
C ASP A 203 8.62 22.27 -6.38
N LYS A 204 7.48 22.38 -7.02
CA LYS A 204 7.37 22.88 -8.40
C LYS A 204 7.76 24.35 -8.54
N THR A 205 7.75 25.11 -7.45
CA THR A 205 8.05 26.53 -7.44
C THR A 205 9.55 26.78 -7.25
N THR A 206 10.17 26.01 -6.37
CA THR A 206 11.57 26.18 -5.98
C THR A 206 12.52 25.18 -6.62
N ASN A 207 12.01 24.17 -7.32
CA ASN A 207 12.76 22.98 -7.79
C ASN A 207 13.53 22.25 -6.66
N LYS A 208 13.21 22.54 -5.41
CA LYS A 208 13.85 21.91 -4.28
C LYS A 208 13.22 20.54 -4.04
N VAL A 209 14.05 19.53 -3.94
CA VAL A 209 13.59 18.20 -3.50
C VAL A 209 13.25 18.27 -2.03
N THR A 210 12.01 17.97 -1.68
CA THR A 210 11.58 17.82 -0.29
C THR A 210 11.75 16.39 0.16
N LEU A 211 12.26 16.24 1.36
CA LEU A 211 12.61 14.96 1.94
C LEU A 211 11.38 14.10 2.23
N ARG A 212 11.20 13.06 1.47
CA ARG A 212 10.47 11.87 1.92
C ARG A 212 11.35 10.63 1.92
N GLY A 213 12.47 10.68 1.23
CA GLY A 213 13.36 9.56 1.00
C GLY A 213 14.50 9.46 2.01
N GLY A 214 15.38 8.54 1.74
CA GLY A 214 16.39 8.09 2.66
C GLY A 214 15.78 6.96 3.46
N GLY A 215 16.05 5.76 3.13
CA GLY A 215 15.60 4.61 3.89
C GLY A 215 16.79 4.00 4.58
N GLU A 216 16.51 3.03 5.37
CA GLU A 216 17.49 2.35 6.14
C GLU A 216 17.27 0.84 6.06
N GLU A 217 17.84 0.12 6.95
CA GLU A 217 17.90 -1.33 6.95
C GLU A 217 17.28 -1.97 8.19
N ASP A 218 17.12 -3.29 8.15
CA ASP A 218 16.68 -4.14 9.25
C ASP A 218 15.22 -3.92 9.65
N TRP A 219 14.32 -4.29 8.72
CA TRP A 219 12.90 -4.35 8.99
C TRP A 219 12.41 -5.79 9.03
N LYS A 220 11.71 -6.14 10.10
CA LYS A 220 11.17 -7.49 10.32
C LYS A 220 9.67 -7.47 10.51
N PHE A 221 9.00 -8.36 9.82
CA PHE A 221 7.56 -8.59 9.92
C PHE A 221 7.35 -10.09 10.12
N THR A 222 7.00 -10.50 11.34
CA THR A 222 6.94 -11.91 11.69
C THR A 222 5.58 -12.30 12.27
N ASN A 223 5.13 -13.53 11.97
CA ASN A 223 3.92 -14.10 12.54
C ASN A 223 2.63 -13.30 12.25
N PHE A 224 2.40 -12.95 10.99
CA PHE A 224 1.19 -12.24 10.58
C PHE A 224 0.08 -13.19 10.14
N THR A 225 -1.13 -12.93 10.61
CA THR A 225 -2.35 -13.56 10.09
C THR A 225 -3.28 -12.48 9.54
N MET A 226 -3.59 -12.56 8.25
CA MET A 226 -4.33 -11.54 7.52
C MET A 226 -5.66 -12.10 7.00
N THR A 227 -6.78 -11.49 7.40
CA THR A 227 -8.13 -11.80 6.95
C THR A 227 -8.75 -10.54 6.35
N ASN A 228 -9.44 -10.65 5.22
CA ASN A 228 -10.06 -9.51 4.52
C ASN A 228 -9.07 -8.35 4.26
N VAL A 229 -7.81 -8.66 4.01
CA VAL A 229 -6.79 -7.67 3.66
C VAL A 229 -6.75 -7.49 2.15
N LYS A 230 -6.74 -6.24 1.66
CA LYS A 230 -6.78 -5.99 0.22
C LYS A 230 -5.42 -6.25 -0.45
N ASN A 231 -4.34 -5.67 0.06
CA ASN A 231 -2.99 -5.78 -0.47
C ASN A 231 -2.04 -6.29 0.63
N PRO A 232 -1.73 -7.59 0.70
CA PRO A 232 -0.97 -8.14 1.82
C PRO A 232 0.47 -7.60 1.93
N LEU A 233 1.16 -7.38 0.81
CA LEU A 233 2.50 -6.80 0.80
C LEU A 233 2.61 -5.72 -0.28
N SER A 234 2.88 -4.49 0.13
CA SER A 234 3.02 -3.34 -0.75
C SER A 234 4.21 -2.48 -0.35
N ILE A 235 5.16 -2.30 -1.26
CA ILE A 235 6.30 -1.38 -1.11
C ILE A 235 6.34 -0.47 -2.33
N ASP A 236 6.22 0.85 -2.11
CA ASP A 236 6.12 1.86 -3.16
C ASP A 236 7.07 3.04 -2.90
N CYS A 237 8.08 3.18 -3.74
CA CYS A 237 9.05 4.28 -3.70
C CYS A 237 8.63 5.48 -4.56
N PHE A 238 7.43 5.49 -5.12
CA PHE A 238 6.85 6.59 -5.89
C PHE A 238 5.56 7.13 -5.25
N TYR A 239 5.43 7.00 -3.96
CA TYR A 239 4.19 7.32 -3.24
C TYR A 239 3.67 8.74 -3.49
N ASP A 240 4.55 9.69 -3.72
CA ASP A 240 4.24 11.10 -3.98
C ASP A 240 3.85 11.39 -5.44
N LYS A 241 4.25 10.55 -6.40
CA LYS A 241 4.11 10.82 -7.83
C LYS A 241 3.84 9.62 -8.66
N ASN A 242 3.12 8.75 -8.48
CA ASN A 242 2.79 7.65 -9.37
C ASN A 242 3.93 7.22 -10.31
N TYR A 243 4.40 6.01 -10.18
CA TYR A 243 5.23 5.34 -11.18
C TYR A 243 4.50 5.32 -12.54
N ASN A 244 5.25 5.26 -13.63
CA ASN A 244 4.67 5.11 -14.95
C ASN A 244 4.12 3.68 -15.16
N SER A 245 3.05 3.55 -15.91
CA SER A 245 2.54 2.24 -16.32
C SER A 245 3.57 1.43 -17.11
N ASP A 246 4.40 2.12 -17.93
CA ASP A 246 5.59 1.56 -18.57
C ASP A 246 6.85 1.88 -17.73
N PRO A 247 7.46 0.89 -17.09
CA PRO A 247 8.65 1.11 -16.26
C PRO A 247 9.89 1.53 -17.07
N ALA A 248 9.91 1.35 -18.39
CA ALA A 248 10.99 1.86 -19.22
C ALA A 248 11.02 3.40 -19.23
N VAL A 249 9.87 4.05 -19.08
CA VAL A 249 9.79 5.50 -18.94
C VAL A 249 10.40 5.95 -17.61
N ASP A 250 10.11 5.24 -16.51
CA ASP A 250 10.73 5.52 -15.22
C ASP A 250 12.25 5.36 -15.30
N LYS A 251 12.73 4.28 -15.95
CA LYS A 251 14.15 4.02 -16.17
C LYS A 251 14.83 5.12 -16.97
N ALA A 252 14.18 5.63 -18.01
CA ALA A 252 14.69 6.73 -18.82
C ALA A 252 14.74 8.07 -18.05
N ASN A 253 13.93 8.20 -17.01
CA ASN A 253 13.87 9.38 -16.15
C ASN A 253 14.58 9.20 -14.79
N ALA A 254 15.47 8.21 -14.69
CA ALA A 254 16.27 7.98 -13.49
C ALA A 254 17.06 9.25 -13.09
N ARG A 255 17.14 9.48 -11.78
CA ARG A 255 17.81 10.64 -11.21
C ARG A 255 19.20 10.27 -10.69
N ALA A 256 20.05 11.25 -10.49
CA ALA A 256 21.25 11.05 -9.71
C ALA A 256 20.90 10.74 -8.25
N LEU A 257 21.66 9.84 -7.63
CA LEU A 257 21.51 9.54 -6.20
C LEU A 257 21.91 10.75 -5.36
N ASP A 258 21.12 11.04 -4.35
CA ASP A 258 21.42 12.04 -3.33
C ASP A 258 20.87 11.60 -1.96
N SER A 259 21.04 12.42 -0.94
CA SER A 259 20.58 12.13 0.43
C SER A 259 19.05 12.04 0.57
N THR A 260 18.30 12.43 -0.45
CA THR A 260 16.84 12.39 -0.47
C THR A 260 16.31 11.20 -1.26
N THR A 261 17.19 10.42 -1.88
CA THR A 261 16.78 9.26 -2.67
C THR A 261 16.25 8.17 -1.77
N PRO A 262 15.01 7.68 -1.98
CA PRO A 262 14.48 6.55 -1.22
C PRO A 262 15.36 5.31 -1.34
N THR A 263 15.63 4.67 -0.22
CA THR A 263 16.33 3.37 -0.18
C THR A 263 15.58 2.41 0.73
N TYR A 264 15.36 1.19 0.27
CA TYR A 264 14.85 0.09 1.07
C TYR A 264 15.78 -1.10 0.94
N ASN A 265 16.35 -1.58 2.06
CA ASN A 265 17.30 -2.68 2.08
C ASN A 265 17.11 -3.57 3.31
N GLY A 266 17.11 -4.88 3.13
CA GLY A 266 17.03 -5.82 4.25
C GLY A 266 15.64 -5.95 4.87
N ILE A 267 14.63 -6.27 4.08
CA ILE A 267 13.25 -6.48 4.51
C ILE A 267 13.01 -7.98 4.69
N TYR A 268 12.64 -8.39 5.89
CA TYR A 268 12.46 -9.79 6.24
C TYR A 268 11.03 -10.07 6.70
N LEU A 269 10.33 -10.92 5.98
CA LEU A 269 9.01 -11.43 6.33
C LEU A 269 9.12 -12.90 6.72
N GLN A 270 8.54 -13.29 7.87
CA GLN A 270 8.52 -14.69 8.29
C GLN A 270 7.15 -15.09 8.85
N ASN A 271 6.67 -16.27 8.46
CA ASN A 271 5.39 -16.80 8.94
C ASN A 271 4.23 -15.83 8.69
N VAL A 272 4.13 -15.29 7.48
CA VAL A 272 3.06 -14.39 7.07
C VAL A 272 2.04 -15.18 6.25
N LYS A 273 0.77 -15.12 6.61
CA LYS A 273 -0.29 -15.83 5.89
C LYS A 273 -1.56 -15.00 5.73
N THR A 274 -2.23 -15.21 4.60
CA THR A 274 -3.62 -14.80 4.41
C THR A 274 -4.55 -15.97 4.67
N THR A 275 -5.73 -15.72 5.26
CA THR A 275 -6.74 -16.76 5.53
C THR A 275 -7.80 -16.85 4.44
N ASP A 276 -7.86 -15.86 3.57
CA ASP A 276 -8.78 -15.72 2.44
C ASP A 276 -8.06 -15.17 1.21
N VAL A 277 -8.81 -14.97 0.12
CA VAL A 277 -8.29 -14.42 -1.14
C VAL A 277 -8.34 -12.91 -1.09
N CYS A 278 -7.20 -12.28 -1.01
CA CYS A 278 -7.06 -10.81 -1.01
C CYS A 278 -7.51 -10.19 -2.35
N ASP A 279 -8.16 -9.03 -2.30
CA ASP A 279 -8.71 -8.37 -3.50
C ASP A 279 -7.66 -7.74 -4.43
N GLY A 280 -6.50 -7.41 -3.90
CA GLY A 280 -5.43 -6.72 -4.63
C GLY A 280 -4.33 -7.64 -5.14
N ASN A 281 -3.12 -7.08 -5.23
CA ASN A 281 -1.91 -7.81 -5.58
C ASN A 281 -1.40 -8.63 -4.39
N ALA A 282 -0.94 -9.86 -4.66
CA ALA A 282 -0.26 -10.65 -3.66
C ALA A 282 1.02 -9.96 -3.16
N ILE A 283 1.83 -9.49 -4.10
CA ILE A 283 3.07 -8.77 -3.85
C ILE A 283 3.17 -7.60 -4.83
N PHE A 284 3.45 -6.42 -4.30
CA PHE A 284 3.62 -5.19 -5.07
C PHE A 284 4.86 -4.46 -4.58
N LEU A 285 5.97 -4.54 -5.34
CA LEU A 285 7.25 -3.94 -4.99
C LEU A 285 7.71 -3.03 -6.12
N ILE A 286 7.63 -1.73 -5.92
CA ILE A 286 8.01 -0.71 -6.90
C ILE A 286 9.15 0.13 -6.34
N GLY A 287 10.38 -0.25 -6.68
CA GLY A 287 11.58 0.53 -6.43
C GLY A 287 11.76 1.67 -7.43
N ARG A 288 12.83 2.44 -7.26
CA ARG A 288 13.24 3.47 -8.22
C ARG A 288 14.35 2.95 -9.12
N PRO A 289 14.43 3.40 -10.38
CA PRO A 289 15.48 2.94 -11.30
C PRO A 289 16.91 3.32 -10.83
N GLU A 290 17.04 4.43 -10.11
CA GLU A 290 18.30 4.87 -9.51
C GLU A 290 18.60 4.22 -8.15
N SER A 291 17.57 3.67 -7.49
CA SER A 291 17.69 3.06 -6.16
C SER A 291 16.70 1.91 -6.02
N HIS A 292 17.13 0.72 -6.37
CA HIS A 292 16.31 -0.48 -6.27
C HIS A 292 15.99 -0.82 -4.82
N ILE A 293 14.83 -1.41 -4.58
CA ILE A 293 14.53 -2.13 -3.33
C ILE A 293 15.47 -3.32 -3.26
N LYS A 294 16.12 -3.56 -2.13
CA LYS A 294 17.15 -4.61 -2.02
C LYS A 294 16.86 -5.61 -0.90
N ASN A 295 17.25 -6.86 -1.14
CA ASN A 295 17.27 -7.90 -0.12
C ASN A 295 15.93 -8.09 0.60
N VAL A 296 14.89 -8.40 -0.15
CA VAL A 296 13.56 -8.76 0.39
C VAL A 296 13.49 -10.27 0.56
N THR A 297 13.35 -10.74 1.77
CA THR A 297 13.24 -12.18 2.07
C THR A 297 11.84 -12.53 2.54
N LEU A 298 11.23 -13.49 1.88
CA LEU A 298 9.94 -14.08 2.22
C LEU A 298 10.21 -15.50 2.73
N ASP A 299 10.06 -15.72 4.03
CA ASP A 299 10.36 -16.98 4.72
C ASP A 299 9.07 -17.59 5.28
N ASN A 300 8.60 -18.68 4.71
CA ASN A 300 7.31 -19.28 5.05
C ASN A 300 6.14 -18.26 4.90
N VAL A 301 6.09 -17.58 3.75
CA VAL A 301 5.07 -16.58 3.44
C VAL A 301 4.02 -17.20 2.51
N GLN A 302 2.76 -17.27 2.95
CA GLN A 302 1.65 -17.91 2.25
C GLN A 302 0.56 -16.89 1.95
N ILE A 303 0.50 -16.43 0.71
CA ILE A 303 -0.45 -15.38 0.29
C ILE A 303 -1.36 -15.91 -0.82
N SER A 304 -2.66 -15.75 -0.62
CA SER A 304 -3.69 -15.92 -1.63
C SER A 304 -4.28 -14.57 -2.02
N ALA A 305 -4.30 -14.25 -3.32
CA ALA A 305 -4.82 -12.98 -3.80
C ALA A 305 -5.48 -13.11 -5.19
N LYS A 306 -6.27 -12.11 -5.57
CA LYS A 306 -6.86 -12.06 -6.92
C LYS A 306 -5.82 -11.77 -7.99
N LYS A 307 -4.85 -10.91 -7.68
CA LYS A 307 -3.78 -10.51 -8.61
C LYS A 307 -2.43 -11.01 -8.10
N GLY A 308 -1.51 -11.26 -9.02
CA GLY A 308 -0.21 -11.82 -8.71
C GLY A 308 0.84 -10.81 -8.24
N ILE A 309 2.05 -11.02 -8.70
CA ILE A 309 3.26 -10.32 -8.27
C ILE A 309 3.65 -9.26 -9.31
N ASP A 310 3.77 -8.01 -8.90
CA ASP A 310 4.35 -6.90 -9.69
C ASP A 310 5.62 -6.42 -9.00
N ILE A 311 6.79 -6.64 -9.63
CA ILE A 311 8.08 -6.16 -9.15
C ILE A 311 8.77 -5.33 -10.21
N ARG A 312 9.29 -4.17 -9.81
CA ARG A 312 10.05 -3.25 -10.65
C ARG A 312 11.17 -2.64 -9.84
N PHE A 313 12.37 -2.70 -10.37
CA PHE A 313 13.56 -2.15 -9.71
C PHE A 313 13.75 -2.77 -8.31
N VAL A 314 13.86 -4.10 -8.28
CA VAL A 314 14.03 -4.90 -7.06
C VAL A 314 15.23 -5.84 -7.23
N ASP A 315 16.19 -5.75 -6.33
CA ASP A 315 17.34 -6.64 -6.32
C ASP A 315 17.23 -7.65 -5.18
N ASN A 316 17.36 -8.93 -5.52
CA ASN A 316 17.42 -10.03 -4.58
C ASN A 316 16.12 -10.20 -3.75
N LEU A 317 15.00 -10.45 -4.45
CA LEU A 317 13.79 -10.99 -3.83
C LEU A 317 13.96 -12.49 -3.63
N VAL A 318 13.91 -12.95 -2.39
CA VAL A 318 14.18 -14.35 -2.01
C VAL A 318 12.94 -15.00 -1.41
N PHE A 319 12.55 -16.14 -1.96
CA PHE A 319 11.50 -17.00 -1.39
C PHE A 319 12.17 -18.20 -0.68
N LYS A 320 11.77 -18.48 0.57
CA LYS A 320 12.29 -19.56 1.40
C LYS A 320 11.20 -20.35 2.10
N ASN A 321 11.54 -21.58 2.52
CA ASN A 321 10.81 -22.38 3.51
C ASN A 321 9.29 -22.44 3.27
N ASN A 322 8.88 -23.04 2.14
CA ASN A 322 7.46 -23.21 1.77
C ASN A 322 6.71 -21.89 1.50
N SER A 323 7.40 -20.83 1.12
CA SER A 323 6.71 -19.62 0.67
C SER A 323 5.88 -19.94 -0.57
N LYS A 324 4.60 -19.55 -0.54
CA LYS A 324 3.62 -19.89 -1.57
C LYS A 324 2.75 -18.70 -1.93
N ILE A 325 2.68 -18.40 -3.21
CA ILE A 325 1.76 -17.39 -3.74
C ILE A 325 0.68 -18.09 -4.58
N THR A 326 -0.56 -17.89 -4.20
CA THR A 326 -1.72 -18.42 -4.92
C THR A 326 -2.52 -17.27 -5.53
N VAL A 327 -2.82 -17.37 -6.82
CA VAL A 327 -3.55 -16.33 -7.55
C VAL A 327 -4.87 -16.91 -8.06
N SER A 328 -5.99 -16.26 -7.76
CA SER A 328 -7.31 -16.72 -8.18
C SER A 328 -7.66 -16.36 -9.63
N SER A 329 -6.96 -15.39 -10.24
CA SER A 329 -7.16 -15.01 -11.63
C SER A 329 -5.89 -14.47 -12.27
N GLY A 330 -5.67 -14.81 -13.54
CA GLY A 330 -4.53 -14.33 -14.32
C GLY A 330 -3.19 -14.99 -13.99
N SER A 331 -2.12 -14.31 -14.34
CA SER A 331 -0.74 -14.79 -14.15
C SER A 331 -0.23 -14.54 -12.73
N ILE A 332 0.57 -15.46 -12.21
CA ILE A 332 1.28 -15.26 -10.94
C ILE A 332 2.22 -14.05 -11.03
N TRP A 333 2.96 -13.93 -12.10
CA TRP A 333 3.83 -12.81 -12.38
C TRP A 333 3.13 -11.82 -13.32
N LEU A 334 2.64 -10.73 -12.79
CA LEU A 334 2.04 -9.64 -13.56
C LEU A 334 3.12 -8.81 -14.25
N LYS A 335 4.18 -8.49 -13.54
CA LYS A 335 5.32 -7.75 -14.08
C LYS A 335 6.61 -8.10 -13.37
N LYS A 336 7.68 -8.22 -14.14
CA LYS A 336 9.06 -8.36 -13.70
C LYS A 336 9.90 -7.43 -14.54
N TYR A 337 10.36 -6.32 -13.97
CA TYR A 337 11.13 -5.35 -14.72
C TYR A 337 12.35 -4.89 -13.94
N ASP A 338 13.52 -5.03 -14.55
CA ASP A 338 14.81 -4.66 -13.98
C ASP A 338 14.96 -5.14 -12.53
N SER A 339 14.72 -6.43 -12.33
CA SER A 339 14.61 -7.05 -11.01
C SER A 339 15.21 -8.46 -10.98
N THR A 340 15.73 -8.85 -9.84
CA THR A 340 16.25 -10.21 -9.59
C THR A 340 15.50 -10.89 -8.45
N TRP A 341 15.29 -12.20 -8.58
CA TRP A 341 14.58 -13.02 -7.59
C TRP A 341 15.07 -14.46 -7.64
N THR A 342 14.76 -15.24 -6.59
CA THR A 342 14.95 -16.70 -6.59
C THR A 342 13.69 -17.40 -7.07
N ASP A 343 13.85 -18.52 -7.78
CA ASP A 343 12.73 -19.34 -8.31
C ASP A 343 12.21 -20.39 -7.32
N GLU A 344 12.52 -20.27 -6.04
CA GLU A 344 12.13 -21.26 -5.01
C GLU A 344 10.67 -21.09 -4.52
N CYS A 345 9.90 -20.17 -5.11
CA CYS A 345 8.50 -19.97 -4.74
C CYS A 345 7.61 -21.06 -5.36
N ASP A 346 6.91 -21.82 -4.53
CA ASP A 346 5.80 -22.66 -4.96
C ASP A 346 4.59 -21.79 -5.25
N ALA A 347 4.50 -21.30 -6.47
CA ALA A 347 3.45 -20.40 -6.92
C ALA A 347 2.42 -21.16 -7.76
N THR A 348 1.15 -21.07 -7.35
CA THR A 348 0.03 -21.71 -8.06
C THR A 348 -1.02 -20.69 -8.47
N SER A 349 -1.48 -20.78 -9.72
CA SER A 349 -2.67 -20.06 -10.19
C SER A 349 -3.85 -21.03 -10.20
N THR A 350 -4.96 -20.65 -9.57
CA THR A 350 -6.23 -21.40 -9.61
C THR A 350 -7.22 -20.80 -10.59
N GLY A 351 -6.89 -19.65 -11.19
CA GLY A 351 -7.63 -19.09 -12.32
C GLY A 351 -7.42 -19.91 -13.59
N SER A 352 -8.29 -19.76 -14.58
CA SER A 352 -8.13 -20.41 -15.87
C SER A 352 -6.69 -20.25 -16.34
N THR A 353 -5.99 -21.36 -16.45
CA THR A 353 -4.65 -21.40 -17.00
C THR A 353 -4.71 -20.78 -18.38
N VAL A 354 -4.18 -19.57 -18.52
CA VAL A 354 -3.65 -19.18 -19.81
C VAL A 354 -2.48 -20.13 -20.02
N THR A 355 -2.72 -21.21 -20.72
CA THR A 355 -1.65 -22.10 -21.16
C THR A 355 -0.60 -21.20 -21.82
N ASP A 356 0.65 -21.34 -21.41
CA ASP A 356 1.79 -20.63 -22.00
C ASP A 356 1.93 -21.12 -23.45
N THR A 357 1.07 -20.62 -24.30
CA THR A 357 1.03 -20.94 -25.72
C THR A 357 2.06 -20.07 -26.40
N LYS A 358 3.32 -20.52 -26.30
CA LYS A 358 4.38 -20.04 -27.18
C LYS A 358 4.09 -20.52 -28.59
N GLY A 359 3.60 -19.64 -29.45
CA GLY A 359 3.39 -19.97 -30.86
C GLY A 359 2.80 -18.83 -31.66
N PRO A 360 2.93 -18.87 -33.00
CA PRO A 360 2.22 -17.92 -33.80
C PRO A 360 0.71 -18.18 -33.69
N PHE A 361 -0.04 -17.18 -33.27
CA PHE A 361 -1.50 -17.20 -33.29
C PHE A 361 -1.98 -16.66 -34.62
N THR A 362 -2.81 -17.43 -35.31
CA THR A 362 -3.50 -16.95 -36.52
C THR A 362 -4.92 -16.59 -36.12
N LEU A 363 -5.20 -15.30 -36.05
CA LEU A 363 -6.56 -14.78 -35.97
C LEU A 363 -7.04 -14.58 -37.39
N ASN A 364 -7.97 -15.41 -37.83
CA ASN A 364 -8.58 -15.26 -39.16
C ASN A 364 -10.07 -14.96 -39.03
N SER A 365 -10.64 -14.41 -40.07
CA SER A 365 -12.04 -14.00 -40.10
C SER A 365 -13.04 -15.15 -39.90
N LYS A 366 -12.62 -16.43 -40.02
CA LYS A 366 -13.48 -17.59 -39.71
C LYS A 366 -13.74 -17.75 -38.20
N THR A 367 -12.90 -17.21 -37.38
CA THR A 367 -13.08 -17.22 -35.92
C THR A 367 -13.90 -16.05 -35.38
N LEU A 368 -14.18 -15.06 -36.25
CA LEU A 368 -14.94 -13.85 -35.96
C LEU A 368 -16.08 -13.70 -36.95
N THR A 369 -17.18 -14.39 -36.76
CA THR A 369 -18.39 -14.20 -37.58
C THR A 369 -19.31 -13.16 -36.95
N ASP A 370 -19.57 -12.06 -37.67
CA ASP A 370 -20.55 -10.99 -37.37
C ASP A 370 -20.44 -10.38 -35.96
N LYS A 371 -19.28 -10.39 -35.35
CA LYS A 371 -19.07 -9.79 -34.01
C LYS A 371 -18.22 -8.53 -34.09
N THR A 372 -18.71 -7.47 -33.51
CA THR A 372 -17.92 -6.28 -33.21
C THR A 372 -16.99 -6.49 -32.03
N GLU A 373 -17.26 -7.52 -31.23
CA GLU A 373 -16.47 -7.94 -30.07
C GLU A 373 -16.43 -9.45 -30.01
N GLY A 374 -15.30 -10.01 -29.58
CA GLY A 374 -15.13 -11.44 -29.38
C GLY A 374 -13.92 -11.78 -28.54
N SER A 375 -14.06 -12.82 -27.72
CA SER A 375 -12.95 -13.44 -27.00
C SER A 375 -12.65 -14.81 -27.58
N PHE A 376 -11.39 -15.18 -27.58
CA PHE A 376 -10.87 -16.45 -28.08
C PHE A 376 -10.51 -17.36 -26.93
N SER A 377 -10.51 -18.65 -27.15
CA SER A 377 -10.17 -19.65 -26.13
C SER A 377 -8.76 -19.52 -25.57
N ASN A 378 -7.88 -18.79 -26.24
CA ASN A 378 -6.50 -18.49 -25.82
C ASN A 378 -6.37 -17.17 -25.02
N GLY A 379 -7.49 -16.54 -24.64
CA GLY A 379 -7.50 -15.31 -23.84
C GLY A 379 -7.37 -14.00 -24.61
N PHE A 380 -7.19 -14.04 -25.93
CA PHE A 380 -7.25 -12.83 -26.75
C PHE A 380 -8.68 -12.33 -26.92
N ALA A 381 -8.85 -11.04 -26.99
CA ALA A 381 -10.12 -10.42 -27.35
C ALA A 381 -9.92 -9.31 -28.40
N ILE A 382 -10.90 -9.10 -29.23
CA ILE A 382 -10.96 -7.98 -30.16
C ILE A 382 -12.21 -7.18 -29.87
N SER A 383 -12.05 -5.87 -29.68
CA SER A 383 -13.15 -4.93 -29.62
C SER A 383 -13.09 -3.94 -30.79
N ASN A 384 -14.23 -3.61 -31.33
CA ASN A 384 -14.37 -2.62 -32.40
C ASN A 384 -15.67 -1.85 -32.24
N GLU A 385 -15.58 -0.56 -32.11
CA GLU A 385 -16.77 0.29 -31.91
C GLU A 385 -17.69 0.40 -33.14
N LYS A 386 -17.23 0.07 -34.37
CA LYS A 386 -18.05 0.26 -35.58
C LYS A 386 -17.76 -0.71 -36.76
N GLY A 387 -16.96 -1.75 -36.57
CA GLY A 387 -16.61 -2.67 -37.68
C GLY A 387 -17.47 -3.94 -37.72
N LYS A 388 -17.73 -4.43 -38.92
CA LYS A 388 -18.36 -5.74 -39.16
C LYS A 388 -17.37 -6.65 -39.85
N THR A 389 -17.38 -7.93 -39.49
CA THR A 389 -16.76 -8.98 -40.30
C THR A 389 -17.71 -9.42 -41.41
N TYR A 390 -17.22 -9.64 -42.59
CA TYR A 390 -18.00 -10.13 -43.72
C TYR A 390 -17.47 -11.48 -44.21
N ASP A 391 -18.38 -12.38 -44.52
CA ASP A 391 -18.06 -13.59 -45.25
C ASP A 391 -18.04 -13.25 -46.74
N ALA A 392 -16.92 -13.45 -47.40
CA ALA A 392 -16.75 -13.14 -48.82
C ALA A 392 -17.31 -14.21 -49.77
N GLY A 393 -17.99 -15.25 -49.26
CA GLY A 393 -18.65 -16.29 -50.08
C GLY A 393 -17.70 -17.21 -50.86
N SER A 394 -16.41 -17.01 -50.82
CA SER A 394 -15.38 -17.79 -51.54
C SER A 394 -14.45 -18.59 -50.63
N GLY A 395 -14.84 -18.81 -49.42
CA GLY A 395 -14.02 -19.54 -48.44
C GLY A 395 -12.86 -18.73 -47.83
N THR A 396 -12.76 -17.44 -48.18
CA THR A 396 -11.78 -16.52 -47.59
C THR A 396 -12.54 -15.40 -46.90
N ASN A 397 -12.64 -15.47 -45.60
CA ASN A 397 -13.24 -14.41 -44.81
C ASN A 397 -12.20 -13.33 -44.52
N TYR A 398 -12.57 -12.07 -44.57
CA TYR A 398 -11.69 -10.95 -44.26
C TYR A 398 -12.40 -9.93 -43.37
N ILE A 399 -11.61 -9.20 -42.63
CA ILE A 399 -12.09 -8.08 -41.82
C ILE A 399 -12.10 -6.85 -42.73
N LYS A 400 -13.27 -6.30 -43.02
CA LYS A 400 -13.37 -5.08 -43.83
C LYS A 400 -12.95 -3.88 -42.98
N TYR A 401 -11.90 -3.23 -43.43
CA TYR A 401 -11.44 -1.98 -42.85
C TYR A 401 -12.38 -0.85 -43.30
N SER A 402 -13.06 -0.21 -42.40
CA SER A 402 -13.65 1.11 -42.62
C SER A 402 -13.16 2.03 -41.52
N ALA A 403 -12.14 2.80 -41.79
CA ALA A 403 -11.64 3.97 -41.06
C ALA A 403 -11.64 3.92 -39.50
N ASN A 404 -11.75 2.76 -38.88
CA ASN A 404 -11.89 2.59 -37.44
C ASN A 404 -10.70 1.82 -36.85
N GLN A 405 -10.31 2.18 -35.64
CA GLN A 405 -9.27 1.48 -34.91
C GLN A 405 -9.79 0.15 -34.39
N TYR A 406 -9.04 -0.93 -34.61
CA TYR A 406 -9.23 -2.18 -33.90
C TYR A 406 -8.33 -2.21 -32.70
N THR A 407 -8.89 -2.48 -31.54
CA THR A 407 -8.14 -2.73 -30.32
C THR A 407 -8.01 -4.23 -30.13
N ILE A 408 -6.79 -4.74 -30.14
CA ILE A 408 -6.51 -6.13 -29.77
C ILE A 408 -6.17 -6.14 -28.28
N ILE A 409 -7.01 -6.77 -27.51
CA ILE A 409 -6.76 -6.95 -26.07
C ILE A 409 -5.87 -8.19 -25.92
N ILE A 410 -4.69 -7.98 -25.41
CA ILE A 410 -3.68 -9.03 -25.20
C ILE A 410 -3.81 -9.48 -23.75
N PRO A 411 -3.88 -10.79 -23.48
CA PRO A 411 -3.86 -11.28 -22.11
C PRO A 411 -2.61 -10.84 -21.37
N ASP A 412 -2.75 -10.57 -20.08
CA ASP A 412 -1.63 -10.22 -19.23
C ASP A 412 -0.53 -11.31 -19.28
N GLY A 413 0.71 -10.89 -19.38
CA GLY A 413 1.87 -11.79 -19.46
C GLY A 413 2.27 -12.22 -20.89
N ILE A 414 1.50 -11.85 -21.92
CA ILE A 414 1.86 -12.11 -23.32
C ILE A 414 2.49 -10.86 -23.93
N LYS A 415 3.66 -11.05 -24.57
CA LYS A 415 4.34 -10.01 -25.34
C LYS A 415 4.21 -10.35 -26.83
N ILE A 416 3.61 -9.45 -27.61
CA ILE A 416 3.67 -9.55 -29.06
C ILE A 416 5.08 -9.18 -29.51
N VAL A 417 5.81 -10.17 -30.07
CA VAL A 417 7.14 -9.95 -30.61
C VAL A 417 7.08 -9.50 -32.07
N LYS A 418 6.09 -9.97 -32.78
CA LYS A 418 5.85 -9.64 -34.19
C LYS A 418 4.36 -9.81 -34.52
N MET A 419 3.82 -8.90 -35.29
CA MET A 419 2.46 -8.99 -35.84
C MET A 419 2.58 -8.86 -37.35
N ASP A 420 2.18 -9.91 -38.09
CA ASP A 420 2.03 -9.86 -39.53
C ASP A 420 0.54 -9.66 -39.86
N ILE A 421 0.22 -8.56 -40.52
CA ILE A 421 -1.12 -8.26 -40.96
C ILE A 421 -1.15 -8.47 -42.47
N GLU A 422 -1.80 -9.54 -42.90
CA GLU A 422 -2.05 -9.75 -44.33
C GLU A 422 -3.40 -9.12 -44.70
N GLY A 423 -3.36 -8.05 -45.44
CA GLY A 423 -4.54 -7.40 -46.04
C GLY A 423 -4.57 -7.61 -47.54
N LYS A 424 -5.72 -7.90 -48.07
CA LYS A 424 -5.95 -7.85 -49.53
C LYS A 424 -6.53 -6.47 -49.83
N ASP A 425 -5.75 -5.62 -50.46
CA ASP A 425 -6.27 -4.40 -51.07
C ASP A 425 -7.19 -4.77 -52.25
N ASN A 426 -8.46 -4.60 -52.07
CA ASN A 426 -9.44 -4.69 -53.14
C ASN A 426 -9.93 -3.29 -53.55
N TYR A 427 -9.04 -2.33 -53.70
CA TYR A 427 -9.31 -1.11 -54.46
C TYR A 427 -8.40 -1.13 -55.69
N SER A 428 -8.90 -1.72 -56.75
CA SER A 428 -8.60 -1.25 -58.09
C SER A 428 -9.74 -0.33 -58.52
N ASP A 429 -9.39 0.83 -59.01
CA ASP A 429 -10.21 1.91 -59.56
C ASP A 429 -11.48 1.48 -60.25
#